data_042ecfa51f159de0c71b2019139ce430
#
_entry.id   042ecfa51f159de0c71b2019139ce430
#
_cell.length_a   1.000
_cell.length_b   1.000
_cell.length_c   1.000
_cell.angle_alpha   90.00
_cell.angle_beta   90.00
_cell.angle_gamma   90.00
#
_symmetry.space_group_name_H-M   'P 1'
#
loop_
_entity.id
_entity.type
_entity.pdbx_description
1 polymer ?
#
loop_
_entity_poly.entity_id
_entity_poly.type
_entity_poly.pdbx_seq_one_letter_code
_entity_poly.pdbx_strand_id
1 'polypeptide(L)'
;MSLPKGLKNYVIITKTPLRITFGGGGSDMASYYLRYPSTCISATINKYVYVLVRKRFDDKIYLKYSDNEVVDIQHIDDIQHDFIRETLKFMNVSYGIEIINWADIPTRGTGLGSSSSFLVGLLLALHTLEGRYVSKEALAAQACYIEIDKCKKPIGIQDQYAAAFGGFNQMEFGSNIRKGDYKEISGFGFCDQEIRNISEHLHLFYTGVTRESKDILSAQKENLISDQEIVSNMHKNVEIANKLAECLTHKDISSIPITLRQNWELKKKFAGDISNPELDRIYDVATTIGGAEAGKILGAGGGGFFLFWANDKKKLKEALADYQELPFLIDKYGTRVVLNLEQLSW
;
A
#
# COMPACT_ATOMS: atom_id res chain seq x y z
N MET A 1 -34.47 -33.29 17.61
CA MET A 1 -34.19 -32.78 16.26
C MET A 1 -33.90 -31.29 16.41
N SER A 2 -32.64 -30.91 16.46
CA SER A 2 -32.25 -29.50 16.44
C SER A 2 -32.45 -28.95 15.04
N LEU A 3 -33.22 -27.89 14.90
CA LEU A 3 -33.38 -27.15 13.65
C LEU A 3 -31.97 -26.81 13.08
N PRO A 4 -31.75 -26.96 11.76
CA PRO A 4 -30.53 -26.52 11.15
C PRO A 4 -30.37 -25.02 11.48
N LYS A 5 -29.20 -24.65 12.00
CA LYS A 5 -28.84 -23.24 12.22
C LYS A 5 -29.03 -22.55 10.89
N GLY A 6 -30.05 -21.68 10.79
CA GLY A 6 -30.37 -20.96 9.57
C GLY A 6 -29.11 -20.32 9.01
N LEU A 7 -28.88 -20.48 7.72
CA LEU A 7 -27.82 -19.79 6.99
C LEU A 7 -28.01 -18.29 7.19
N LYS A 8 -27.28 -17.74 8.15
CA LYS A 8 -27.21 -16.28 8.30
C LYS A 8 -26.44 -15.73 7.10
N ASN A 9 -27.14 -15.06 6.21
CA ASN A 9 -26.50 -14.38 5.09
C ASN A 9 -25.90 -13.08 5.61
N TYR A 10 -24.58 -13.07 5.75
CA TYR A 10 -23.84 -11.86 6.08
C TYR A 10 -23.35 -11.20 4.79
N VAL A 11 -23.49 -9.87 4.73
CA VAL A 11 -22.80 -9.03 3.75
C VAL A 11 -21.81 -8.18 4.51
N ILE A 12 -20.53 -8.37 4.23
CA ILE A 12 -19.44 -7.63 4.83
C ILE A 12 -18.83 -6.73 3.76
N ILE A 13 -18.64 -5.45 4.09
CA ILE A 13 -17.86 -4.54 3.25
C ILE A 13 -16.72 -3.97 4.10
N THR A 14 -15.51 -4.11 3.59
CA THR A 14 -14.32 -3.46 4.15
C THR A 14 -13.90 -2.28 3.30
N LYS A 15 -13.24 -1.32 3.94
CA LYS A 15 -12.67 -0.11 3.36
C LYS A 15 -11.23 -0.02 3.81
N THR A 16 -10.28 -0.07 2.87
CA THR A 16 -8.84 -0.14 3.14
C THR A 16 -8.13 1.02 2.45
N PRO A 17 -7.39 1.86 3.17
CA PRO A 17 -6.75 3.04 2.59
C PRO A 17 -5.54 2.67 1.73
N LEU A 18 -5.25 3.51 0.76
CA LEU A 18 -3.99 3.54 0.03
C LEU A 18 -2.93 4.30 0.84
N ARG A 19 -1.65 4.23 0.42
CA ARG A 19 -0.54 4.87 1.14
C ARG A 19 0.37 5.69 0.22
N ILE A 20 0.99 6.69 0.83
CA ILE A 20 2.15 7.42 0.30
C ILE A 20 3.36 7.14 1.20
N THR A 21 4.57 7.09 0.63
CA THR A 21 5.81 6.83 1.37
C THR A 21 6.76 8.03 1.23
N PHE A 22 7.21 8.57 2.36
CA PHE A 22 8.10 9.74 2.41
C PHE A 22 9.57 9.35 2.30
N GLY A 23 10.00 8.33 3.03
CA GLY A 23 11.38 7.84 3.08
C GLY A 23 11.48 6.37 3.42
N GLY A 24 12.64 5.77 3.18
CA GLY A 24 12.95 4.39 3.56
C GLY A 24 12.41 3.29 2.65
N GLY A 25 11.51 3.61 1.71
CA GLY A 25 10.93 2.58 0.83
C GLY A 25 11.99 1.77 0.07
N GLY A 26 11.77 0.46 -0.02
CA GLY A 26 12.72 -0.53 -0.55
C GLY A 26 13.58 -1.18 0.52
N SER A 27 13.84 -0.53 1.66
CA SER A 27 14.54 -1.15 2.79
C SER A 27 13.67 -2.21 3.50
N ASP A 28 12.37 -2.16 3.28
CA ASP A 28 11.37 -3.13 3.73
C ASP A 28 11.34 -4.44 2.91
N MET A 29 12.20 -4.58 1.90
CA MET A 29 12.40 -5.84 1.17
C MET A 29 13.24 -6.82 2.00
N ALA A 30 12.87 -8.10 1.97
CA ALA A 30 13.58 -9.16 2.73
C ALA A 30 15.07 -9.25 2.39
N SER A 31 15.46 -8.90 1.14
CA SER A 31 16.88 -8.82 0.72
C SER A 31 17.67 -7.77 1.50
N TYR A 32 17.02 -6.82 2.16
CA TYR A 32 17.66 -5.81 3.01
C TYR A 32 17.35 -6.00 4.49
N TYR A 33 16.06 -5.95 4.93
CA TYR A 33 15.74 -5.92 6.36
C TYR A 33 16.13 -7.18 7.14
N LEU A 34 16.33 -8.33 6.47
CA LEU A 34 16.85 -9.52 7.12
C LEU A 34 18.35 -9.43 7.48
N ARG A 35 19.05 -8.46 6.90
CA ARG A 35 20.49 -8.25 7.12
C ARG A 35 20.78 -6.96 7.89
N TYR A 36 19.95 -5.94 7.72
CA TYR A 36 20.19 -4.60 8.25
C TYR A 36 18.91 -4.01 8.85
N PRO A 37 19.02 -3.12 9.85
CA PRO A 37 17.87 -2.36 10.34
C PRO A 37 17.24 -1.55 9.19
N SER A 38 15.92 -1.52 9.16
CA SER A 38 15.14 -0.85 8.15
C SER A 38 14.12 0.08 8.79
N THR A 39 13.90 1.24 8.19
CA THR A 39 12.89 2.21 8.60
C THR A 39 12.17 2.73 7.37
N CYS A 40 10.84 2.70 7.40
CA CYS A 40 9.97 3.33 6.41
C CYS A 40 9.05 4.35 7.07
N ILE A 41 8.91 5.53 6.45
CA ILE A 41 7.98 6.57 6.88
C ILE A 41 6.88 6.67 5.83
N SER A 42 5.65 6.39 6.23
CA SER A 42 4.50 6.43 5.33
C SER A 42 3.25 7.00 6.00
N ALA A 43 2.34 7.49 5.16
CA ALA A 43 0.99 7.86 5.60
C ALA A 43 -0.05 7.21 4.71
N THR A 44 -1.17 6.81 5.29
CA THR A 44 -2.34 6.42 4.52
C THR A 44 -3.15 7.63 4.09
N ILE A 45 -3.85 7.51 2.97
CA ILE A 45 -4.62 8.59 2.36
C ILE A 45 -6.10 8.20 2.21
N ASN A 46 -6.98 9.19 2.11
CA ASN A 46 -8.41 9.02 1.95
C ASN A 46 -8.81 8.59 0.51
N LYS A 47 -8.05 7.68 -0.06
CA LYS A 47 -8.36 6.91 -1.26
C LYS A 47 -8.30 5.44 -0.90
N TYR A 48 -9.27 4.67 -1.33
CA TYR A 48 -9.53 3.37 -0.76
C TYR A 48 -9.73 2.29 -1.80
N VAL A 49 -9.47 1.07 -1.35
CA VAL A 49 -9.99 -0.15 -1.96
C VAL A 49 -11.12 -0.67 -1.08
N TYR A 50 -12.20 -1.08 -1.70
CA TYR A 50 -13.37 -1.66 -1.04
C TYR A 50 -13.50 -3.12 -1.46
N VAL A 51 -13.80 -3.98 -0.48
CA VAL A 51 -14.06 -5.40 -0.73
C VAL A 51 -15.36 -5.78 -0.08
N LEU A 52 -16.27 -6.32 -0.89
CA LEU A 52 -17.51 -6.95 -0.44
C LEU A 52 -17.34 -8.46 -0.46
N VAL A 53 -17.71 -9.13 0.63
CA VAL A 53 -17.84 -10.57 0.69
C VAL A 53 -19.21 -10.98 1.21
N ARG A 54 -19.79 -12.05 0.65
CA ARG A 54 -21.00 -12.69 1.18
C ARG A 54 -20.99 -14.18 0.92
N LYS A 55 -21.60 -14.98 1.82
CA LYS A 55 -21.87 -16.40 1.59
C LYS A 55 -22.95 -16.54 0.52
N ARG A 56 -22.82 -17.58 -0.28
CA ARG A 56 -23.81 -17.96 -1.30
C ARG A 56 -24.58 -19.20 -0.83
N PHE A 57 -25.74 -19.42 -1.42
CA PHE A 57 -26.53 -20.61 -1.16
C PHE A 57 -26.09 -21.84 -2.00
N ASP A 58 -25.36 -21.57 -3.09
CA ASP A 58 -24.76 -22.56 -3.98
C ASP A 58 -23.26 -22.73 -3.69
N ASP A 59 -22.66 -23.80 -4.19
CA ASP A 59 -21.25 -24.13 -3.98
C ASP A 59 -20.33 -23.44 -4.99
N LYS A 60 -20.69 -22.24 -5.43
CA LYS A 60 -19.90 -21.48 -6.41
C LYS A 60 -19.20 -20.27 -5.79
N ILE A 61 -18.04 -19.96 -6.34
CA ILE A 61 -17.28 -18.75 -6.08
C ILE A 61 -17.54 -17.77 -7.23
N TYR A 62 -18.12 -16.61 -6.91
CA TYR A 62 -18.34 -15.51 -7.85
C TYR A 62 -17.39 -14.38 -7.51
N LEU A 63 -16.57 -14.00 -8.49
CA LEU A 63 -15.59 -12.94 -8.35
C LEU A 63 -15.91 -11.82 -9.34
N LYS A 64 -15.89 -10.59 -8.85
CA LYS A 64 -16.02 -9.39 -9.67
C LYS A 64 -14.97 -8.37 -9.26
N TYR A 65 -14.03 -8.14 -10.17
CA TYR A 65 -12.93 -7.16 -10.02
C TYR A 65 -12.77 -6.41 -11.36
N SER A 66 -11.58 -6.30 -11.97
CA SER A 66 -11.44 -5.84 -13.36
C SER A 66 -12.07 -6.84 -14.36
N ASP A 67 -12.16 -8.10 -13.94
CA ASP A 67 -12.74 -9.21 -14.69
C ASP A 67 -13.85 -9.87 -13.85
N ASN A 68 -14.55 -10.83 -14.46
CA ASN A 68 -15.55 -11.66 -13.77
C ASN A 68 -15.13 -13.12 -13.88
N GLU A 69 -15.16 -13.82 -12.76
CA GLU A 69 -14.92 -15.27 -12.71
C GLU A 69 -16.06 -15.97 -11.97
N VAL A 70 -16.41 -17.17 -12.44
CA VAL A 70 -17.32 -18.07 -11.74
C VAL A 70 -16.67 -19.45 -11.71
N VAL A 71 -16.38 -19.93 -10.52
CA VAL A 71 -15.66 -21.19 -10.28
C VAL A 71 -16.42 -22.02 -9.27
N ASP A 72 -16.44 -23.35 -9.42
CA ASP A 72 -16.96 -24.24 -8.39
C ASP A 72 -16.00 -24.28 -7.20
N ILE A 73 -16.52 -24.35 -5.97
CA ILE A 73 -15.69 -24.38 -4.76
C ILE A 73 -14.71 -25.57 -4.74
N GLN A 74 -15.05 -26.67 -5.39
CA GLN A 74 -14.16 -27.83 -5.52
C GLN A 74 -12.97 -27.57 -6.47
N HIS A 75 -13.06 -26.54 -7.30
CA HIS A 75 -12.06 -26.16 -8.30
C HIS A 75 -11.42 -24.81 -7.99
N ILE A 76 -11.20 -24.51 -6.72
CA ILE A 76 -10.61 -23.25 -6.24
C ILE A 76 -9.26 -22.92 -6.93
N ASP A 77 -8.54 -23.94 -7.39
CA ASP A 77 -7.28 -23.80 -8.12
C ASP A 77 -7.45 -23.17 -9.50
N ASP A 78 -8.65 -23.21 -10.09
CA ASP A 78 -8.95 -22.63 -11.39
C ASP A 78 -9.12 -21.10 -11.34
N ILE A 79 -9.22 -20.51 -10.14
CA ILE A 79 -9.28 -19.05 -9.97
C ILE A 79 -8.03 -18.40 -10.55
N GLN A 80 -8.21 -17.48 -11.50
CA GLN A 80 -7.10 -16.79 -12.17
C GLN A 80 -6.46 -15.70 -11.27
N HIS A 81 -7.28 -15.04 -10.45
CA HIS A 81 -6.80 -14.03 -9.52
C HIS A 81 -6.03 -14.65 -8.36
N ASP A 82 -4.71 -14.61 -8.43
CA ASP A 82 -3.78 -15.28 -7.49
C ASP A 82 -4.03 -14.91 -6.02
N PHE A 83 -4.25 -13.63 -5.71
CA PHE A 83 -4.51 -13.21 -4.32
C PHE A 83 -5.81 -13.78 -3.77
N ILE A 84 -6.88 -13.79 -4.56
CA ILE A 84 -8.15 -14.36 -4.12
C ILE A 84 -7.99 -15.86 -3.91
N ARG A 85 -7.41 -16.57 -4.88
CA ARG A 85 -7.17 -18.00 -4.80
C ARG A 85 -6.39 -18.39 -3.54
N GLU A 86 -5.23 -17.77 -3.34
CA GLU A 86 -4.37 -18.10 -2.22
C GLU A 86 -4.96 -17.66 -0.87
N THR A 87 -5.76 -16.57 -0.84
CA THR A 87 -6.45 -16.14 0.38
C THR A 87 -7.57 -17.12 0.75
N LEU A 88 -8.39 -17.57 -0.20
CA LEU A 88 -9.46 -18.53 0.07
C LEU A 88 -8.89 -19.87 0.56
N LYS A 89 -7.77 -20.33 -0.02
CA LYS A 89 -7.04 -21.52 0.46
C LYS A 89 -6.51 -21.32 1.87
N PHE A 90 -5.85 -20.18 2.13
CA PHE A 90 -5.29 -19.86 3.45
C PHE A 90 -6.37 -19.81 4.53
N MET A 91 -7.52 -19.27 4.22
CA MET A 91 -8.67 -19.18 5.13
C MET A 91 -9.48 -20.48 5.25
N ASN A 92 -9.15 -21.51 4.45
CA ASN A 92 -9.88 -22.79 4.34
C ASN A 92 -11.36 -22.59 4.02
N VAL A 93 -11.67 -21.71 3.08
CA VAL A 93 -13.06 -21.47 2.65
C VAL A 93 -13.56 -22.72 1.90
N SER A 94 -14.64 -23.30 2.41
CA SER A 94 -15.25 -24.54 1.90
C SER A 94 -16.75 -24.40 1.55
N TYR A 95 -17.18 -23.17 1.29
CA TYR A 95 -18.57 -22.83 0.95
C TYR A 95 -18.59 -21.79 -0.17
N GLY A 96 -19.71 -21.74 -0.89
CA GLY A 96 -19.91 -20.76 -1.94
C GLY A 96 -19.82 -19.33 -1.43
N ILE A 97 -19.10 -18.50 -2.16
CA ILE A 97 -18.81 -17.11 -1.77
C ILE A 97 -18.87 -16.16 -2.97
N GLU A 98 -19.33 -14.97 -2.74
CA GLU A 98 -19.19 -13.87 -3.70
C GLU A 98 -18.26 -12.82 -3.15
N ILE A 99 -17.29 -12.40 -3.98
CA ILE A 99 -16.29 -11.38 -3.69
C ILE A 99 -16.36 -10.33 -4.78
N ILE A 100 -16.61 -9.08 -4.39
CA ILE A 100 -16.60 -7.92 -5.28
C ILE A 100 -15.60 -6.91 -4.76
N ASN A 101 -14.74 -6.38 -5.62
CA ASN A 101 -13.87 -5.28 -5.24
C ASN A 101 -13.97 -4.10 -6.21
N TRP A 102 -13.78 -2.91 -5.68
CA TRP A 102 -13.63 -1.66 -6.42
C TRP A 102 -12.69 -0.71 -5.67
N ALA A 103 -12.23 0.32 -6.34
CA ALA A 103 -11.32 1.30 -5.75
C ALA A 103 -11.64 2.71 -6.25
N ASP A 104 -11.26 3.71 -5.46
CA ASP A 104 -11.44 5.14 -5.79
C ASP A 104 -10.57 5.59 -6.97
N ILE A 105 -9.51 4.82 -7.28
CA ILE A 105 -8.58 5.07 -8.39
C ILE A 105 -8.22 3.76 -9.10
N PRO A 106 -7.70 3.80 -10.34
CA PRO A 106 -7.20 2.59 -10.99
C PRO A 106 -6.19 1.86 -10.10
N THR A 107 -6.28 0.53 -10.02
CA THR A 107 -5.49 -0.26 -9.05
C THR A 107 -4.14 -0.69 -9.57
N ARG A 108 -3.92 -0.69 -10.90
CA ARG A 108 -2.67 -1.17 -11.51
C ARG A 108 -1.70 -0.03 -11.77
N GLY A 109 -0.43 -0.20 -11.38
CA GLY A 109 0.68 0.68 -11.75
C GLY A 109 0.66 2.08 -11.11
N THR A 110 -0.16 2.32 -10.08
CA THR A 110 -0.29 3.64 -9.44
C THR A 110 0.79 3.95 -8.42
N GLY A 111 1.45 2.94 -7.88
CA GLY A 111 2.47 3.11 -6.85
C GLY A 111 1.94 3.45 -5.45
N LEU A 112 0.63 3.31 -5.20
CA LEU A 112 -0.04 3.68 -3.94
C LEU A 112 -0.39 2.49 -3.03
N GLY A 113 0.15 1.29 -3.29
CA GLY A 113 -0.06 0.11 -2.46
C GLY A 113 -1.42 -0.58 -2.65
N SER A 114 -2.07 -0.40 -3.80
CA SER A 114 -3.43 -0.89 -4.06
C SER A 114 -3.59 -2.41 -3.94
N SER A 115 -2.61 -3.19 -4.39
CA SER A 115 -2.59 -4.66 -4.28
C SER A 115 -2.66 -5.12 -2.83
N SER A 116 -1.75 -4.58 -2.00
CA SER A 116 -1.68 -4.93 -0.58
C SER A 116 -2.91 -4.43 0.18
N SER A 117 -3.43 -3.24 -0.17
CA SER A 117 -4.70 -2.72 0.41
C SER A 117 -5.88 -3.64 0.08
N PHE A 118 -5.95 -4.15 -1.16
CA PHE A 118 -6.96 -5.14 -1.54
C PHE A 118 -6.85 -6.40 -0.69
N LEU A 119 -5.65 -6.96 -0.57
CA LEU A 119 -5.43 -8.22 0.16
C LEU A 119 -5.73 -8.07 1.65
N VAL A 120 -5.30 -6.98 2.28
CA VAL A 120 -5.60 -6.67 3.69
C VAL A 120 -7.11 -6.53 3.90
N GLY A 121 -7.81 -5.84 2.99
CA GLY A 121 -9.25 -5.68 3.02
C GLY A 121 -10.00 -7.00 2.85
N LEU A 122 -9.56 -7.86 1.94
CA LEU A 122 -10.14 -9.19 1.71
C LEU A 122 -9.99 -10.09 2.94
N LEU A 123 -8.79 -10.13 3.53
CA LEU A 123 -8.53 -10.89 4.76
C LEU A 123 -9.43 -10.42 5.92
N LEU A 124 -9.53 -9.11 6.15
CA LEU A 124 -10.40 -8.56 7.18
C LEU A 124 -11.87 -8.94 6.94
N ALA A 125 -12.32 -8.85 5.67
CA ALA A 125 -13.69 -9.21 5.32
C ALA A 125 -13.99 -10.69 5.59
N LEU A 126 -13.06 -11.58 5.24
CA LEU A 126 -13.20 -13.02 5.48
C LEU A 126 -13.15 -13.39 6.96
N HIS A 127 -12.21 -12.80 7.74
CA HIS A 127 -12.20 -12.99 9.19
C HIS A 127 -13.53 -12.54 9.83
N THR A 128 -14.04 -11.38 9.40
CA THR A 128 -15.32 -10.87 9.89
C THR A 128 -16.48 -11.80 9.51
N LEU A 129 -16.50 -12.32 8.27
CA LEU A 129 -17.52 -13.24 7.79
C LEU A 129 -17.54 -14.55 8.59
N GLU A 130 -16.37 -14.98 9.08
CA GLU A 130 -16.21 -16.17 9.93
C GLU A 130 -16.41 -15.86 11.43
N GLY A 131 -16.72 -14.61 11.80
CA GLY A 131 -16.87 -14.21 13.19
C GLY A 131 -15.55 -14.27 13.98
N ARG A 132 -14.40 -14.18 13.31
CA ARG A 132 -13.07 -14.24 13.94
C ARG A 132 -12.50 -12.84 14.12
N TYR A 133 -12.01 -12.57 15.31
CA TYR A 133 -11.18 -11.38 15.54
C TYR A 133 -9.78 -11.61 14.97
N VAL A 134 -9.24 -10.57 14.35
CA VAL A 134 -7.84 -10.53 13.88
C VAL A 134 -7.23 -9.18 14.28
N SER A 135 -6.03 -9.18 14.87
CA SER A 135 -5.31 -7.95 15.17
C SER A 135 -4.74 -7.33 13.90
N LYS A 136 -4.42 -6.05 13.92
CA LYS A 136 -3.80 -5.36 12.76
C LYS A 136 -2.47 -5.99 12.37
N GLU A 137 -1.69 -6.38 13.36
CA GLU A 137 -0.40 -7.05 13.20
C GLU A 137 -0.57 -8.40 12.49
N ALA A 138 -1.47 -9.24 13.01
CA ALA A 138 -1.74 -10.55 12.41
C ALA A 138 -2.30 -10.41 10.99
N LEU A 139 -3.16 -9.43 10.76
CA LEU A 139 -3.73 -9.14 9.45
C LEU A 139 -2.65 -8.74 8.44
N ALA A 140 -1.74 -7.84 8.81
CA ALA A 140 -0.62 -7.43 7.97
C ALA A 140 0.35 -8.60 7.69
N ALA A 141 0.68 -9.39 8.72
CA ALA A 141 1.56 -10.56 8.57
C ALA A 141 0.96 -11.63 7.65
N GLN A 142 -0.35 -11.90 7.75
CA GLN A 142 -1.06 -12.81 6.85
C GLN A 142 -1.04 -12.30 5.41
N ALA A 143 -1.27 -10.99 5.21
CA ALA A 143 -1.19 -10.37 3.90
C ALA A 143 0.22 -10.48 3.30
N CYS A 144 1.28 -10.20 4.08
CA CYS A 144 2.66 -10.40 3.65
C CYS A 144 2.92 -11.85 3.24
N TYR A 145 2.49 -12.83 4.06
CA TYR A 145 2.66 -14.23 3.76
C TYR A 145 1.99 -14.64 2.43
N ILE A 146 0.75 -14.19 2.19
CA ILE A 146 0.04 -14.51 0.96
C ILE A 146 0.70 -13.83 -0.24
N GLU A 147 0.95 -12.53 -0.16
CA GLU A 147 1.46 -11.75 -1.28
C GLU A 147 2.91 -12.14 -1.65
N ILE A 148 3.78 -12.30 -0.66
CA ILE A 148 5.21 -12.56 -0.87
C ILE A 148 5.50 -14.05 -0.97
N ASP A 149 4.96 -14.86 -0.04
CA ASP A 149 5.36 -16.28 0.05
C ASP A 149 4.49 -17.19 -0.83
N LYS A 150 3.19 -16.92 -0.96
CA LYS A 150 2.30 -17.74 -1.81
C LYS A 150 2.29 -17.24 -3.25
N CYS A 151 2.04 -15.95 -3.47
CA CYS A 151 1.96 -15.36 -4.80
C CYS A 151 3.32 -14.94 -5.38
N LYS A 152 4.42 -15.09 -4.61
CA LYS A 152 5.81 -14.83 -5.05
C LYS A 152 6.02 -13.43 -5.63
N LYS A 153 5.31 -12.43 -5.09
CA LYS A 153 5.53 -11.04 -5.52
C LYS A 153 6.86 -10.51 -4.97
N PRO A 154 7.68 -9.84 -5.79
CA PRO A 154 9.00 -9.31 -5.39
C PRO A 154 8.86 -7.96 -4.69
N ILE A 155 8.07 -7.87 -3.63
CA ILE A 155 7.76 -6.63 -2.91
C ILE A 155 8.30 -6.66 -1.48
N GLY A 156 8.30 -5.48 -0.85
CA GLY A 156 8.54 -5.34 0.60
C GLY A 156 7.26 -5.54 1.41
N ILE A 157 7.37 -5.28 2.70
CA ILE A 157 6.30 -5.53 3.68
C ILE A 157 5.61 -4.25 4.17
N GLN A 158 6.05 -3.05 3.77
CA GLN A 158 5.51 -1.78 4.26
C GLN A 158 4.03 -1.57 3.91
N ASP A 159 3.61 -2.02 2.71
CA ASP A 159 2.29 -1.69 2.17
C ASP A 159 1.16 -2.38 2.94
N GLN A 160 1.36 -3.64 3.31
CA GLN A 160 0.42 -4.43 4.10
C GLN A 160 0.26 -3.84 5.51
N TYR A 161 1.38 -3.45 6.14
CA TYR A 161 1.36 -2.82 7.46
C TYR A 161 0.73 -1.42 7.40
N ALA A 162 1.08 -0.58 6.42
CA ALA A 162 0.44 0.72 6.23
C ALA A 162 -1.08 0.58 6.06
N ALA A 163 -1.54 -0.34 5.21
CA ALA A 163 -2.96 -0.59 4.96
C ALA A 163 -3.71 -1.08 6.21
N ALA A 164 -3.09 -1.97 7.00
CA ALA A 164 -3.70 -2.53 8.21
C ALA A 164 -3.79 -1.50 9.36
N PHE A 165 -2.71 -0.75 9.59
CA PHE A 165 -2.62 0.18 10.72
C PHE A 165 -3.28 1.53 10.44
N GLY A 166 -3.07 2.09 9.23
CA GLY A 166 -3.48 3.45 8.89
C GLY A 166 -2.65 4.51 9.60
N GLY A 167 -2.88 5.77 9.26
CA GLY A 167 -2.23 6.90 9.92
C GLY A 167 -0.91 7.32 9.28
N PHE A 168 -0.19 8.18 9.97
CA PHE A 168 1.15 8.63 9.59
C PHE A 168 2.15 8.01 10.56
N ASN A 169 2.95 7.08 10.08
CA ASN A 169 3.72 6.17 10.92
C ASN A 169 5.17 6.04 10.48
N GLN A 170 6.02 5.80 11.47
CA GLN A 170 7.29 5.13 11.32
C GLN A 170 7.06 3.61 11.44
N MET A 171 7.61 2.86 10.52
CA MET A 171 7.63 1.40 10.55
C MET A 171 9.09 0.93 10.57
N GLU A 172 9.47 0.20 11.62
CA GLU A 172 10.80 -0.37 11.76
C GLU A 172 10.77 -1.89 11.55
N PHE A 173 11.72 -2.36 10.76
CA PHE A 173 11.92 -3.78 10.48
C PHE A 173 13.37 -4.14 10.77
N GLY A 174 13.67 -5.43 11.04
CA GLY A 174 15.05 -5.80 11.38
C GLY A 174 15.34 -7.28 11.35
N SER A 175 16.64 -7.62 11.38
CA SER A 175 17.19 -8.96 11.24
C SER A 175 16.83 -9.93 12.36
N ASN A 176 16.43 -9.44 13.54
CA ASN A 176 16.06 -10.28 14.69
C ASN A 176 14.59 -10.69 14.70
N ILE A 177 13.87 -10.39 13.63
CA ILE A 177 12.43 -10.59 13.51
C ILE A 177 12.19 -11.70 12.50
N ARG A 178 11.21 -12.57 12.78
CA ARG A 178 10.79 -13.62 11.85
C ARG A 178 10.30 -12.99 10.55
N LYS A 179 10.47 -13.71 9.44
CA LYS A 179 10.00 -13.26 8.13
C LYS A 179 8.51 -12.86 8.20
N GLY A 180 8.21 -11.61 7.83
CA GLY A 180 6.86 -11.06 7.88
C GLY A 180 6.49 -10.36 9.19
N ASP A 181 7.34 -10.38 10.21
CA ASP A 181 7.13 -9.63 11.45
C ASP A 181 7.70 -8.21 11.30
N TYR A 182 7.14 -7.27 12.05
CA TYR A 182 7.66 -5.91 12.17
C TYR A 182 8.34 -5.73 13.54
N LYS A 183 9.28 -4.78 13.62
CA LYS A 183 9.90 -4.43 14.91
C LYS A 183 8.99 -3.50 15.71
N GLU A 184 8.54 -2.44 15.05
CA GLU A 184 7.67 -1.44 15.65
C GLU A 184 6.93 -0.62 14.60
N ILE A 185 5.69 -0.25 14.91
CA ILE A 185 4.93 0.74 14.16
C ILE A 185 4.49 1.83 15.13
N SER A 186 5.07 3.01 14.95
CA SER A 186 4.84 4.16 15.82
C SER A 186 4.18 5.29 15.06
N GLY A 187 3.00 5.70 15.53
CA GLY A 187 2.33 6.90 15.03
C GLY A 187 2.96 8.16 15.60
N PHE A 188 3.11 9.20 14.77
CA PHE A 188 3.66 10.49 15.20
C PHE A 188 2.71 11.33 16.08
N GLY A 189 1.49 10.84 16.33
CA GLY A 189 0.54 11.51 17.23
C GLY A 189 0.10 12.91 16.75
N PHE A 190 0.05 13.15 15.44
CA PHE A 190 -0.47 14.39 14.88
C PHE A 190 -1.98 14.54 15.13
N CYS A 191 -2.40 15.71 15.56
CA CYS A 191 -3.82 16.06 15.67
C CYS A 191 -4.43 16.33 14.28
N ASP A 192 -5.76 16.51 14.21
CA ASP A 192 -6.44 16.71 12.92
C ASP A 192 -6.02 17.99 12.21
N GLN A 193 -5.68 19.05 12.95
CA GLN A 193 -5.23 20.30 12.36
C GLN A 193 -3.82 20.16 11.78
N GLU A 194 -2.91 19.47 12.47
CA GLU A 194 -1.55 19.20 11.99
C GLU A 194 -1.58 18.32 10.75
N ILE A 195 -2.44 17.28 10.72
CA ILE A 195 -2.66 16.43 9.54
C ILE A 195 -3.18 17.23 8.36
N ARG A 196 -4.14 18.14 8.57
CA ARG A 196 -4.63 19.02 7.50
C ARG A 196 -3.51 19.92 6.96
N ASN A 197 -2.76 20.56 7.85
CA ASN A 197 -1.64 21.41 7.48
C ASN A 197 -0.61 20.64 6.63
N ILE A 198 -0.21 19.45 7.03
CA ILE A 198 0.70 18.59 6.23
C ILE A 198 0.07 18.27 4.86
N SER A 199 -1.23 17.91 4.85
CA SER A 199 -1.93 17.52 3.63
C SER A 199 -2.08 18.68 2.64
N GLU A 200 -2.15 19.92 3.09
CA GLU A 200 -2.24 21.12 2.25
C GLU A 200 -0.99 21.36 1.40
N HIS A 201 0.17 20.90 1.87
CA HIS A 201 1.45 20.99 1.16
C HIS A 201 1.72 19.81 0.22
N LEU A 202 0.95 18.73 0.35
CA LEU A 202 1.17 17.48 -0.40
C LEU A 202 0.24 17.41 -1.63
N HIS A 203 0.83 17.16 -2.79
CA HIS A 203 0.09 17.09 -4.05
C HIS A 203 0.47 15.84 -4.83
N LEU A 204 -0.53 15.08 -5.29
CA LEU A 204 -0.36 13.89 -6.11
C LEU A 204 -0.75 14.19 -7.55
N PHE A 205 0.18 13.95 -8.48
CA PHE A 205 -0.07 14.06 -9.92
C PHE A 205 0.17 12.71 -10.60
N TYR A 206 -0.82 12.30 -11.39
CA TYR A 206 -0.69 11.09 -12.21
C TYR A 206 0.15 11.37 -13.44
N THR A 207 1.18 10.54 -13.65
CA THR A 207 2.15 10.73 -14.75
C THR A 207 1.62 10.33 -16.12
N GLY A 208 0.45 9.67 -16.20
CA GLY A 208 -0.05 9.09 -17.45
C GLY A 208 0.67 7.81 -17.88
N VAL A 209 1.75 7.45 -17.20
CA VAL A 209 2.56 6.25 -17.49
C VAL A 209 2.24 5.18 -16.46
N THR A 210 1.85 3.99 -16.94
CA THR A 210 1.73 2.78 -16.11
C THR A 210 2.76 1.77 -16.58
N ARG A 211 3.52 1.19 -15.65
CA ARG A 211 4.40 0.04 -15.91
C ARG A 211 4.09 -1.08 -14.94
N GLU A 212 4.38 -2.29 -15.35
CA GLU A 212 4.38 -3.40 -14.42
C GLU A 212 5.54 -3.21 -13.43
N SER A 213 5.17 -3.05 -12.15
CA SER A 213 6.14 -2.84 -11.06
C SER A 213 7.04 -4.06 -10.81
N LYS A 214 6.64 -5.24 -11.32
CA LYS A 214 7.32 -6.50 -11.06
C LYS A 214 8.78 -6.49 -11.53
N ASP A 215 9.06 -5.98 -12.72
CA ASP A 215 10.41 -6.01 -13.29
C ASP A 215 11.36 -5.08 -12.53
N ILE A 216 10.89 -3.86 -12.22
CA ILE A 216 11.68 -2.89 -11.44
C ILE A 216 11.96 -3.42 -10.02
N LEU A 217 10.96 -4.00 -9.36
CA LEU A 217 11.12 -4.54 -8.01
C LEU A 217 11.99 -5.81 -8.00
N SER A 218 11.92 -6.64 -9.04
CA SER A 218 12.81 -7.79 -9.20
C SER A 218 14.25 -7.34 -9.35
N ALA A 219 14.52 -6.37 -10.23
CA ALA A 219 15.85 -5.81 -10.41
C ALA A 219 16.36 -5.16 -9.10
N GLN A 220 15.54 -4.38 -8.42
CA GLN A 220 15.91 -3.79 -7.12
C GLN A 220 16.24 -4.85 -6.08
N LYS A 221 15.46 -5.95 -6.01
CA LYS A 221 15.72 -7.07 -5.11
C LYS A 221 17.06 -7.73 -5.40
N GLU A 222 17.37 -7.98 -6.65
CA GLU A 222 18.65 -8.59 -7.09
C GLU A 222 19.83 -7.66 -6.79
N ASN A 223 19.71 -6.39 -7.11
CA ASN A 223 20.73 -5.37 -6.85
C ASN A 223 21.04 -5.25 -5.35
N LEU A 224 20.05 -5.32 -4.47
CA LEU A 224 20.26 -5.32 -3.01
C LEU A 224 21.01 -6.56 -2.50
N ILE A 225 21.09 -7.63 -3.28
CA ILE A 225 21.85 -8.84 -2.93
C ILE A 225 23.29 -8.76 -3.44
N SER A 226 23.49 -8.25 -4.65
CA SER A 226 24.72 -8.36 -5.43
C SER A 226 25.57 -7.10 -5.51
N ASP A 227 24.99 -5.91 -5.27
CA ASP A 227 25.66 -4.63 -5.47
C ASP A 227 25.84 -3.86 -4.15
N GLN A 228 27.10 -3.72 -3.71
CA GLN A 228 27.47 -3.03 -2.47
C GLN A 228 27.20 -1.51 -2.53
N GLU A 229 27.29 -0.88 -3.70
CA GLU A 229 26.98 0.54 -3.84
C GLU A 229 25.47 0.78 -3.63
N ILE A 230 24.62 -0.09 -4.18
CA ILE A 230 23.17 -0.04 -3.98
C ILE A 230 22.81 -0.29 -2.51
N VAL A 231 23.46 -1.24 -1.85
CA VAL A 231 23.30 -1.46 -0.39
C VAL A 231 23.72 -0.21 0.38
N SER A 232 24.84 0.42 0.05
CA SER A 232 25.29 1.68 0.68
C SER A 232 24.29 2.82 0.46
N ASN A 233 23.73 2.95 -0.73
CA ASN A 233 22.68 3.92 -1.01
C ASN A 233 21.39 3.63 -0.25
N MET A 234 21.05 2.35 0.00
CA MET A 234 19.92 1.97 0.84
C MET A 234 20.17 2.31 2.31
N HIS A 235 21.40 2.16 2.83
CA HIS A 235 21.74 2.63 4.18
C HIS A 235 21.49 4.13 4.33
N LYS A 236 21.91 4.94 3.34
CA LYS A 236 21.64 6.39 3.33
C LYS A 236 20.14 6.69 3.29
N ASN A 237 19.37 5.91 2.52
CA ASN A 237 17.91 6.05 2.46
C ASN A 237 17.24 5.78 3.81
N VAL A 238 17.70 4.78 4.55
CA VAL A 238 17.24 4.48 5.93
C VAL A 238 17.66 5.58 6.89
N GLU A 239 18.90 6.10 6.79
CA GLU A 239 19.37 7.21 7.61
C GLU A 239 18.51 8.47 7.42
N ILE A 240 18.17 8.81 6.17
CA ILE A 240 17.27 9.93 5.85
C ILE A 240 15.88 9.71 6.46
N ALA A 241 15.36 8.48 6.40
CA ALA A 241 14.08 8.15 7.01
C ALA A 241 14.11 8.27 8.54
N ASN A 242 15.20 7.84 9.19
CA ASN A 242 15.39 8.01 10.63
C ASN A 242 15.45 9.48 11.05
N LYS A 243 16.17 10.32 10.30
CA LYS A 243 16.22 11.78 10.55
C LYS A 243 14.82 12.41 10.40
N LEU A 244 14.08 12.02 9.37
CA LEU A 244 12.69 12.46 9.22
C LEU A 244 11.84 12.05 10.43
N ALA A 245 11.95 10.80 10.88
CA ALA A 245 11.20 10.29 12.03
C ALA A 245 11.49 11.10 13.30
N GLU A 246 12.76 11.43 13.55
CA GLU A 246 13.17 12.28 14.67
C GLU A 246 12.52 13.67 14.59
N CYS A 247 12.60 14.34 13.43
CA CYS A 247 11.96 15.64 13.21
C CYS A 247 10.45 15.58 13.43
N LEU A 248 9.76 14.58 12.86
CA LEU A 248 8.31 14.42 12.97
C LEU A 248 7.86 14.12 14.42
N THR A 249 8.68 13.43 15.20
CA THR A 249 8.44 13.22 16.63
C THR A 249 8.38 14.54 17.39
N HIS A 250 9.20 15.53 16.97
CA HIS A 250 9.17 16.89 17.49
C HIS A 250 8.20 17.83 16.75
N LYS A 251 7.33 17.30 15.89
CA LYS A 251 6.36 18.05 15.07
C LYS A 251 7.00 18.99 14.04
N ASP A 252 8.27 18.82 13.73
CA ASP A 252 8.95 19.56 12.67
C ASP A 252 8.66 18.95 11.30
N ILE A 253 7.76 19.57 10.55
CA ILE A 253 7.36 19.16 9.21
C ILE A 253 8.25 19.75 8.11
N SER A 254 9.11 20.71 8.42
CA SER A 254 10.01 21.36 7.45
C SER A 254 11.05 20.39 6.85
N SER A 255 11.30 19.29 7.54
CA SER A 255 12.16 18.18 7.09
C SER A 255 11.53 17.31 5.98
N ILE A 256 10.21 17.37 5.77
CA ILE A 256 9.53 16.54 4.74
C ILE A 256 10.06 16.84 3.33
N PRO A 257 10.07 18.08 2.82
CA PRO A 257 10.58 18.35 1.47
C PRO A 257 12.05 17.99 1.31
N ILE A 258 12.87 18.20 2.34
CA ILE A 258 14.29 17.81 2.31
C ILE A 258 14.41 16.29 2.11
N THR A 259 13.64 15.52 2.87
CA THR A 259 13.60 14.05 2.78
C THR A 259 13.10 13.59 1.41
N LEU A 260 12.02 14.16 0.88
CA LEU A 260 11.48 13.79 -0.44
C LEU A 260 12.55 13.98 -1.54
N ARG A 261 13.27 15.11 -1.53
CA ARG A 261 14.34 15.40 -2.50
C ARG A 261 15.47 14.39 -2.40
N GLN A 262 16.02 14.20 -1.19
CA GLN A 262 17.14 13.28 -0.97
C GLN A 262 16.75 11.83 -1.30
N ASN A 263 15.53 11.42 -0.90
CA ASN A 263 15.00 10.09 -1.22
C ASN A 263 14.85 9.89 -2.73
N TRP A 264 14.39 10.90 -3.49
CA TRP A 264 14.26 10.81 -4.94
C TRP A 264 15.62 10.60 -5.62
N GLU A 265 16.63 11.36 -5.23
CA GLU A 265 17.99 11.21 -5.76
C GLU A 265 18.62 9.84 -5.49
N LEU A 266 18.35 9.28 -4.30
CA LEU A 266 18.81 7.91 -3.99
C LEU A 266 17.99 6.85 -4.74
N LYS A 267 16.67 7.05 -4.81
CA LYS A 267 15.75 6.07 -5.43
C LYS A 267 16.10 5.83 -6.90
N LYS A 268 16.42 6.85 -7.65
CA LYS A 268 16.85 6.74 -9.05
C LYS A 268 18.04 5.80 -9.26
N LYS A 269 18.84 5.54 -8.21
CA LYS A 269 20.04 4.68 -8.23
C LYS A 269 19.76 3.22 -7.91
N PHE A 270 18.57 2.86 -7.41
CA PHE A 270 18.28 1.47 -6.98
C PHE A 270 18.03 0.51 -8.14
N ALA A 271 17.53 1.01 -9.27
CA ALA A 271 17.38 0.26 -10.53
C ALA A 271 17.30 1.24 -11.72
N GLY A 272 17.67 0.79 -12.90
CA GLY A 272 17.81 1.67 -14.08
C GLY A 272 16.51 2.30 -14.59
N ASP A 273 15.37 1.64 -14.40
CA ASP A 273 14.07 2.07 -14.97
C ASP A 273 13.17 2.81 -13.97
N ILE A 274 13.71 3.25 -12.82
CA ILE A 274 12.95 3.99 -11.81
C ILE A 274 12.56 5.39 -12.30
N SER A 275 13.42 6.05 -13.07
CA SER A 275 13.12 7.28 -13.78
C SER A 275 13.25 7.11 -15.27
N ASN A 276 12.73 8.06 -16.03
CA ASN A 276 12.84 8.17 -17.47
C ASN A 276 12.72 9.64 -17.89
N PRO A 277 13.03 10.04 -19.14
CA PRO A 277 13.00 11.43 -19.56
C PRO A 277 11.68 12.17 -19.29
N GLU A 278 10.54 11.47 -19.36
CA GLU A 278 9.24 12.08 -19.08
C GLU A 278 9.07 12.34 -17.57
N LEU A 279 9.45 11.42 -16.71
CA LEU A 279 9.41 11.62 -15.26
C LEU A 279 10.38 12.73 -14.81
N ASP A 280 11.56 12.80 -15.41
CA ASP A 280 12.52 13.86 -15.15
C ASP A 280 11.95 15.22 -15.59
N ARG A 281 11.31 15.30 -16.77
CA ARG A 281 10.62 16.50 -17.24
C ARG A 281 9.51 16.95 -16.29
N ILE A 282 8.67 16.02 -15.80
CA ILE A 282 7.61 16.34 -14.83
C ILE A 282 8.22 16.93 -13.56
N TYR A 283 9.29 16.32 -13.04
CA TYR A 283 9.97 16.77 -11.85
C TYR A 283 10.56 18.19 -12.03
N ASP A 284 11.25 18.41 -13.16
CA ASP A 284 11.88 19.69 -13.48
C ASP A 284 10.83 20.80 -13.63
N VAL A 285 9.75 20.57 -14.36
CA VAL A 285 8.64 21.54 -14.51
C VAL A 285 8.01 21.85 -13.14
N ALA A 286 7.74 20.84 -12.32
CA ALA A 286 7.15 21.03 -10.99
C ALA A 286 8.05 21.89 -10.10
N THR A 287 9.37 21.67 -10.12
CA THR A 287 10.30 22.34 -9.21
C THR A 287 10.77 23.72 -9.72
N THR A 288 11.00 23.87 -11.02
CA THR A 288 11.52 25.13 -11.59
C THR A 288 10.42 26.15 -11.92
N ILE A 289 9.27 25.68 -12.43
CA ILE A 289 8.14 26.51 -12.84
C ILE A 289 7.02 26.45 -11.79
N GLY A 290 6.64 25.25 -11.33
CA GLY A 290 5.52 25.02 -10.43
C GLY A 290 5.76 25.41 -8.97
N GLY A 291 7.01 25.71 -8.59
CA GLY A 291 7.36 26.12 -7.23
C GLY A 291 7.27 24.97 -6.21
N ALA A 292 7.30 23.72 -6.64
CA ALA A 292 7.47 22.60 -5.74
C ALA A 292 8.87 22.61 -5.12
N GLU A 293 8.96 22.52 -3.81
CA GLU A 293 10.24 22.45 -3.10
C GLU A 293 10.93 21.11 -3.31
N ALA A 294 10.13 20.05 -3.46
CA ALA A 294 10.61 18.69 -3.67
C ALA A 294 9.50 17.80 -4.19
N GLY A 295 9.88 16.61 -4.66
CA GLY A 295 8.94 15.54 -5.03
C GLY A 295 9.63 14.21 -5.21
N LYS A 296 8.84 13.17 -5.39
CA LYS A 296 9.32 11.83 -5.73
C LYS A 296 8.23 10.99 -6.37
N ILE A 297 8.61 10.05 -7.22
CA ILE A 297 7.69 9.02 -7.70
C ILE A 297 7.38 8.01 -6.58
N LEU A 298 6.12 7.61 -6.46
CA LEU A 298 5.68 6.63 -5.47
C LEU A 298 5.79 5.19 -5.98
N GLY A 299 5.76 4.22 -5.06
CA GLY A 299 5.84 2.79 -5.38
C GLY A 299 7.17 2.36 -5.97
N ALA A 300 7.17 1.46 -6.95
CA ALA A 300 8.37 0.92 -7.58
C ALA A 300 9.17 1.95 -8.39
N GLY A 301 8.51 2.90 -9.01
CA GLY A 301 9.08 3.81 -10.00
C GLY A 301 8.57 3.51 -11.41
N GLY A 302 9.14 4.17 -12.42
CA GLY A 302 8.81 3.98 -13.82
C GLY A 302 7.48 4.60 -14.27
N GLY A 303 6.67 5.14 -13.35
CA GLY A 303 5.36 5.73 -13.60
C GLY A 303 4.47 5.76 -12.36
N GLY A 304 3.17 5.98 -12.54
CA GLY A 304 2.19 6.09 -11.45
C GLY A 304 2.02 7.52 -10.97
N PHE A 305 2.15 7.77 -9.66
CA PHE A 305 1.96 9.10 -9.08
C PHE A 305 3.27 9.72 -8.59
N PHE A 306 3.48 10.99 -8.95
CA PHE A 306 4.40 11.87 -8.26
C PHE A 306 3.75 12.47 -7.02
N LEU A 307 4.46 12.43 -5.90
CA LEU A 307 4.17 13.19 -4.70
C LEU A 307 5.07 14.43 -4.68
N PHE A 308 4.47 15.61 -4.66
CA PHE A 308 5.17 16.88 -4.53
C PHE A 308 4.83 17.57 -3.21
N TRP A 309 5.79 18.32 -2.68
CA TRP A 309 5.62 19.27 -1.60
C TRP A 309 5.69 20.69 -2.18
N ALA A 310 4.61 21.45 -2.03
CA ALA A 310 4.55 22.82 -2.52
C ALA A 310 3.68 23.71 -1.62
N ASN A 311 4.10 24.98 -1.45
CA ASN A 311 3.34 25.98 -0.70
C ASN A 311 2.28 26.66 -1.57
N ASP A 312 2.52 26.78 -2.88
CA ASP A 312 1.59 27.38 -3.85
C ASP A 312 0.97 26.30 -4.75
N LYS A 313 -0.13 25.72 -4.28
CA LYS A 313 -0.89 24.72 -5.02
C LYS A 313 -1.33 25.20 -6.40
N LYS A 314 -1.73 26.50 -6.52
CA LYS A 314 -2.24 27.04 -7.78
C LYS A 314 -1.14 27.09 -8.82
N LYS A 315 0.03 27.60 -8.46
CA LYS A 315 1.20 27.67 -9.33
C LYS A 315 1.63 26.27 -9.79
N LEU A 316 1.66 25.28 -8.87
CA LEU A 316 1.99 23.91 -9.20
C LEU A 316 0.98 23.30 -10.19
N LYS A 317 -0.32 23.52 -9.98
CA LYS A 317 -1.37 23.02 -10.89
C LYS A 317 -1.30 23.66 -12.28
N GLU A 318 -1.02 24.95 -12.36
CA GLU A 318 -0.82 25.65 -13.63
C GLU A 318 0.38 25.10 -14.40
N ALA A 319 1.50 24.83 -13.70
CA ALA A 319 2.69 24.26 -14.32
C ALA A 319 2.51 22.80 -14.78
N LEU A 320 1.68 22.03 -14.08
CA LEU A 320 1.38 20.62 -14.38
C LEU A 320 -0.03 20.43 -14.96
N ALA A 321 -0.55 21.40 -15.73
CA ALA A 321 -1.91 21.38 -16.26
C ALA A 321 -2.22 20.16 -17.17
N ASP A 322 -1.20 19.57 -17.78
CA ASP A 322 -1.33 18.38 -18.63
C ASP A 322 -1.48 17.09 -17.82
N TYR A 323 -1.29 17.14 -16.49
CA TYR A 323 -1.32 15.97 -15.61
C TYR A 323 -2.50 16.04 -14.63
N GLN A 324 -3.15 14.91 -14.42
CA GLN A 324 -4.29 14.82 -13.52
C GLN A 324 -3.84 14.86 -12.04
N GLU A 325 -4.28 15.90 -11.31
CA GLU A 325 -4.14 15.92 -9.85
C GLU A 325 -5.14 14.94 -9.21
N LEU A 326 -4.66 14.17 -8.23
CA LEU A 326 -5.49 13.39 -7.32
C LEU A 326 -5.59 14.11 -5.97
N PRO A 327 -6.68 14.84 -5.68
CA PRO A 327 -6.87 15.45 -4.36
C PRO A 327 -6.99 14.39 -3.28
N PHE A 328 -6.29 14.58 -2.16
CA PHE A 328 -6.34 13.67 -1.02
C PHE A 328 -6.08 14.38 0.31
N LEU A 329 -6.36 13.68 1.39
CA LEU A 329 -5.97 14.01 2.75
C LEU A 329 -5.34 12.76 3.38
N ILE A 330 -4.45 12.95 4.34
CA ILE A 330 -3.95 11.84 5.16
C ILE A 330 -5.13 11.26 5.97
N ASP A 331 -5.32 9.94 5.91
CA ASP A 331 -6.31 9.20 6.70
C ASP A 331 -5.63 8.61 7.95
N LYS A 332 -6.28 8.75 9.10
CA LYS A 332 -5.77 8.22 10.37
C LYS A 332 -6.08 6.74 10.59
N TYR A 333 -6.98 6.19 9.80
CA TYR A 333 -7.52 4.86 10.04
C TYR A 333 -7.00 3.86 8.99
N GLY A 334 -6.63 2.68 9.46
CA GLY A 334 -6.33 1.54 8.62
C GLY A 334 -7.58 0.88 8.07
N THR A 335 -7.40 -0.34 7.59
CA THR A 335 -8.51 -1.15 7.11
C THR A 335 -9.58 -1.31 8.18
N ARG A 336 -10.85 -1.24 7.76
CA ARG A 336 -12.00 -1.35 8.66
C ARG A 336 -13.23 -1.90 7.97
N VAL A 337 -14.07 -2.56 8.75
CA VAL A 337 -15.41 -2.95 8.30
C VAL A 337 -16.29 -1.70 8.31
N VAL A 338 -16.93 -1.41 7.17
CA VAL A 338 -17.87 -0.29 7.03
C VAL A 338 -19.31 -0.75 6.92
N LEU A 339 -19.51 -2.01 6.58
CA LEU A 339 -20.83 -2.63 6.58
C LEU A 339 -20.71 -4.07 7.09
N ASN A 340 -21.55 -4.42 8.05
CA ASN A 340 -21.76 -5.79 8.53
C ASN A 340 -23.27 -5.99 8.69
N LEU A 341 -23.92 -6.50 7.64
CA LEU A 341 -25.35 -6.80 7.64
C LEU A 341 -25.56 -8.29 7.85
N GLU A 342 -26.19 -8.63 8.96
CA GLU A 342 -26.79 -9.93 9.16
C GLU A 342 -28.17 -9.92 8.49
N GLN A 343 -28.30 -10.62 7.37
CA GLN A 343 -29.62 -10.86 6.77
C GLN A 343 -30.30 -11.97 7.55
N LEU A 344 -31.31 -11.62 8.32
CA LEU A 344 -32.21 -12.60 8.93
C LEU A 344 -32.90 -13.33 7.79
N SER A 345 -32.65 -14.65 7.66
CA SER A 345 -33.48 -15.52 6.82
C SER A 345 -34.82 -15.63 7.51
N TRP A 346 -35.89 -15.18 6.84
CA TRP A 346 -37.27 -15.42 7.25
C TRP A 346 -37.62 -16.90 7.12
#